data_0a210a42214db7f97513c6d32aec5706
#
_entry.id   0a210a42214db7f97513c6d32aec5706
#
_cell.length_a   1.000
_cell.length_b   1.000
_cell.length_c   1.000
_cell.angle_alpha   90.00
_cell.angle_beta   90.00
_cell.angle_gamma   90.00
#
_symmetry.space_group_name_H-M   'P 1'
#
loop_
_entity.id
_entity.type
_entity.pdbx_description
1 polymer ?
#
loop_
_entity_poly.entity_id
_entity_poly.type
_entity_poly.pdbx_seq_one_letter_code
_entity_poly.pdbx_strand_id
1 'polypeptide(L)'
;PTGEIEIMVSELNIVNESMTPPFTIEEQSDGGDDIRMKYRYLDLRRPNVRKNLELRHKFAFEVRRYLDQQGFLEIETPVLVNSTPEGARDFVVPSRMNPGQFYALPQSPQTLKQLLMVAGMDRYFQIVKCFRDEDLRADRQPEFTQIDCEMSFVEQEDVLQVFEGMSRHLFKELKGIDIPALPRMTWADAMKFYGSDKPDTRFDMKFVELKNLQQDNASTEIVESIFPEGFGVFDSAQYIG
;
A
#
# COMPACT_ATOMS: atom_id res chain seq x y z
N PRO A 1 11.19 42.00 1.50
CA PRO A 1 10.12 42.23 0.58
C PRO A 1 8.82 41.95 1.27
N THR A 2 8.09 42.97 1.43
CA THR A 2 6.76 42.98 1.99
C THR A 2 5.78 42.47 0.93
N GLY A 3 4.67 41.90 1.36
CA GLY A 3 3.62 41.48 0.43
C GLY A 3 2.98 42.68 -0.29
N GLU A 4 2.02 42.40 -1.14
CA GLU A 4 1.28 43.44 -1.91
C GLU A 4 0.38 44.30 -1.02
N ILE A 5 0.19 43.91 0.23
CA ILE A 5 -0.68 44.57 1.20
C ILE A 5 0.07 44.83 2.49
N GLU A 6 -0.06 46.05 3.03
CA GLU A 6 0.45 46.45 4.33
C GLU A 6 -0.72 46.79 5.26
N ILE A 7 -0.68 46.25 6.48
CA ILE A 7 -1.70 46.53 7.49
C ILE A 7 -1.07 47.38 8.61
N MET A 8 -1.59 48.61 8.76
CA MET A 8 -1.23 49.48 9.86
C MET A 8 -1.95 49.02 11.14
N VAL A 9 -1.18 48.51 12.11
CA VAL A 9 -1.72 48.03 13.40
C VAL A 9 -1.76 49.20 14.38
N SER A 10 -2.95 49.58 14.86
CA SER A 10 -3.11 50.59 15.90
C SER A 10 -3.15 50.02 17.31
N GLU A 11 -3.58 48.78 17.46
CA GLU A 11 -3.66 48.08 18.74
C GLU A 11 -3.38 46.58 18.56
N LEU A 12 -2.58 46.01 19.46
CA LEU A 12 -2.29 44.56 19.49
C LEU A 12 -2.66 44.02 20.87
N ASN A 13 -3.62 43.14 20.91
CA ASN A 13 -4.03 42.44 22.12
C ASN A 13 -3.58 40.96 22.08
N ILE A 14 -2.73 40.55 22.99
CA ILE A 14 -2.28 39.16 23.12
C ILE A 14 -3.35 38.40 23.91
N VAL A 15 -4.12 37.54 23.20
CA VAL A 15 -5.19 36.77 23.83
C VAL A 15 -4.65 35.66 24.72
N ASN A 16 -3.57 35.01 24.28
CA ASN A 16 -2.90 33.97 25.05
C ASN A 16 -1.43 33.83 24.61
N GLU A 17 -0.56 33.57 25.54
CA GLU A 17 0.85 33.30 25.28
C GLU A 17 1.09 31.82 24.99
N SER A 18 2.10 31.52 24.20
CA SER A 18 2.53 30.13 23.90
C SER A 18 4.06 30.02 24.07
N MET A 19 4.48 28.82 24.39
CA MET A 19 5.91 28.48 24.35
C MET A 19 6.40 28.47 22.91
N THR A 20 7.67 28.83 22.71
CA THR A 20 8.31 28.69 21.38
C THR A 20 8.28 27.23 20.91
N PRO A 21 7.80 26.97 19.70
CA PRO A 21 7.83 25.61 19.12
C PRO A 21 9.27 25.07 19.06
N PRO A 22 9.46 23.75 19.26
CA PRO A 22 10.79 23.14 19.25
C PRO A 22 11.44 23.05 17.84
N PHE A 23 10.70 23.40 16.79
CA PHE A 23 11.15 23.51 15.40
C PHE A 23 10.21 24.44 14.61
N THR A 24 10.64 24.91 13.46
CA THR A 24 9.83 25.77 12.57
C THR A 24 8.68 24.97 11.92
N ILE A 25 7.48 25.58 11.93
CA ILE A 25 6.27 25.00 11.33
C ILE A 25 6.14 25.50 9.89
N GLU A 26 7.13 25.14 9.07
CA GLU A 26 7.23 25.52 7.68
C GLU A 26 7.37 24.28 6.78
N GLU A 27 7.33 24.49 5.47
CA GLU A 27 7.49 23.39 4.51
C GLU A 27 8.85 22.70 4.65
N GLN A 28 9.92 23.51 4.84
CA GLN A 28 11.24 23.06 5.24
C GLN A 28 11.42 23.36 6.73
N SER A 29 11.57 22.32 7.53
CA SER A 29 11.75 22.44 8.97
C SER A 29 13.22 22.23 9.34
N ASP A 30 13.69 22.94 10.35
CA ASP A 30 14.97 22.76 11.02
C ASP A 30 14.98 21.59 12.02
N GLY A 31 13.81 21.00 12.31
CA GLY A 31 13.66 19.84 13.20
C GLY A 31 14.05 18.53 12.54
N GLY A 32 14.93 17.75 13.17
CA GLY A 32 15.21 16.35 12.82
C GLY A 32 14.00 15.44 13.06
N ASP A 33 14.07 14.21 12.53
CA ASP A 33 12.95 13.26 12.62
C ASP A 33 12.53 12.95 14.06
N ASP A 34 13.48 12.77 14.98
CA ASP A 34 13.20 12.45 16.37
C ASP A 34 12.36 13.52 17.07
N ILE A 35 12.71 14.80 16.89
CA ILE A 35 11.98 15.89 17.51
C ILE A 35 10.61 16.09 16.86
N ARG A 36 10.49 15.88 15.54
CA ARG A 36 9.22 15.95 14.84
C ARG A 36 8.30 14.80 15.23
N MET A 37 8.83 13.59 15.45
CA MET A 37 8.05 12.46 15.97
C MET A 37 7.61 12.70 17.42
N LYS A 38 8.47 13.24 18.28
CA LYS A 38 8.13 13.58 19.65
C LYS A 38 7.00 14.62 19.74
N TYR A 39 7.03 15.62 18.86
CA TYR A 39 6.02 16.69 18.80
C TYR A 39 5.18 16.57 17.52
N ARG A 40 4.69 15.35 17.24
CA ARG A 40 3.98 15.03 15.99
C ARG A 40 2.80 15.94 15.71
N TYR A 41 2.08 16.37 16.73
CA TYR A 41 0.96 17.30 16.63
C TYR A 41 1.35 18.69 16.07
N LEU A 42 2.60 19.13 16.29
CA LEU A 42 3.14 20.33 15.66
C LEU A 42 3.60 20.05 14.23
N ASP A 43 4.24 18.92 13.99
CA ASP A 43 4.68 18.51 12.66
C ASP A 43 3.49 18.37 11.68
N LEU A 44 2.33 17.92 12.17
CA LEU A 44 1.10 17.83 11.39
C LEU A 44 0.55 19.18 10.90
N ARG A 45 1.00 20.30 11.51
CA ARG A 45 0.64 21.66 11.06
C ARG A 45 1.43 22.10 9.83
N ARG A 46 2.54 21.44 9.51
CA ARG A 46 3.37 21.77 8.34
C ARG A 46 2.58 21.51 7.05
N PRO A 47 2.65 22.42 6.05
CA PRO A 47 1.82 22.33 4.86
C PRO A 47 1.97 21.03 4.08
N ASN A 48 3.19 20.51 3.93
CA ASN A 48 3.48 19.28 3.21
C ASN A 48 2.92 18.03 3.93
N VAL A 49 3.01 17.98 5.27
CA VAL A 49 2.47 16.86 6.05
C VAL A 49 0.93 16.91 6.05
N ARG A 50 0.37 18.10 6.22
CA ARG A 50 -1.07 18.32 6.16
C ARG A 50 -1.67 17.91 4.81
N LYS A 51 -1.04 18.29 3.69
CA LYS A 51 -1.45 17.89 2.32
C LYS A 51 -1.55 16.36 2.16
N ASN A 52 -0.66 15.59 2.81
CA ASN A 52 -0.72 14.13 2.77
C ASN A 52 -1.97 13.58 3.47
N LEU A 53 -2.36 14.17 4.61
CA LEU A 53 -3.59 13.78 5.31
C LEU A 53 -4.84 14.18 4.52
N GLU A 54 -4.84 15.36 3.91
CA GLU A 54 -5.92 15.82 3.04
C GLU A 54 -6.06 14.92 1.80
N LEU A 55 -4.93 14.50 1.20
CA LEU A 55 -4.94 13.54 0.10
C LEU A 55 -5.49 12.18 0.54
N ARG A 56 -5.06 11.67 1.71
CA ARG A 56 -5.59 10.42 2.27
C ARG A 56 -7.09 10.48 2.51
N HIS A 57 -7.60 11.61 3.03
CA HIS A 57 -9.03 11.82 3.21
C HIS A 57 -9.78 11.75 1.87
N LYS A 58 -9.33 12.52 0.88
CA LYS A 58 -9.93 12.52 -0.47
C LYS A 58 -9.87 11.14 -1.12
N PHE A 59 -8.75 10.44 -0.98
CA PHE A 59 -8.56 9.08 -1.48
C PHE A 59 -9.63 8.13 -0.92
N ALA A 60 -9.80 8.10 0.40
CA ALA A 60 -10.79 7.24 1.04
C ALA A 60 -12.22 7.59 0.61
N PHE A 61 -12.52 8.87 0.42
CA PHE A 61 -13.82 9.33 -0.06
C PHE A 61 -14.09 8.87 -1.50
N GLU A 62 -13.10 9.01 -2.40
CA GLU A 62 -13.23 8.57 -3.79
C GLU A 62 -13.32 7.04 -3.94
N VAL A 63 -12.63 6.28 -3.09
CA VAL A 63 -12.79 4.82 -3.03
C VAL A 63 -14.23 4.45 -2.70
N ARG A 64 -14.82 5.08 -1.68
CA ARG A 64 -16.23 4.85 -1.30
C ARG A 64 -17.17 5.19 -2.45
N ARG A 65 -16.98 6.36 -3.06
CA ARG A 65 -17.80 6.81 -4.19
C ARG A 65 -17.75 5.83 -5.36
N TYR A 66 -16.55 5.38 -5.72
CA TYR A 66 -16.37 4.42 -6.82
C TYR A 66 -17.01 3.07 -6.51
N LEU A 67 -16.76 2.49 -5.34
CA LEU A 67 -17.28 1.18 -4.98
C LEU A 67 -18.80 1.19 -4.80
N ASP A 68 -19.37 2.25 -4.23
CA ASP A 68 -20.82 2.44 -4.17
C ASP A 68 -21.46 2.45 -5.57
N GLN A 69 -20.87 3.17 -6.52
CA GLN A 69 -21.32 3.17 -7.92
C GLN A 69 -21.21 1.81 -8.60
N GLN A 70 -20.32 0.94 -8.12
CA GLN A 70 -20.21 -0.45 -8.59
C GLN A 70 -21.15 -1.41 -7.82
N GLY A 71 -22.00 -0.90 -6.94
CA GLY A 71 -22.98 -1.68 -6.18
C GLY A 71 -22.40 -2.41 -4.97
N PHE A 72 -21.25 -1.99 -4.46
CA PHE A 72 -20.69 -2.53 -3.22
C PHE A 72 -21.33 -1.88 -1.99
N LEU A 73 -21.54 -2.68 -0.95
CA LEU A 73 -21.99 -2.24 0.36
C LEU A 73 -20.78 -2.10 1.29
N GLU A 74 -20.64 -0.94 1.93
CA GLU A 74 -19.65 -0.76 3.00
C GLU A 74 -20.22 -1.35 4.30
N ILE A 75 -19.59 -2.40 4.82
CA ILE A 75 -20.03 -3.09 6.03
C ILE A 75 -18.88 -3.17 7.01
N GLU A 76 -19.06 -2.58 8.20
CA GLU A 76 -18.08 -2.69 9.28
C GLU A 76 -18.16 -4.06 9.97
N THR A 77 -17.00 -4.68 10.15
CA THR A 77 -16.85 -5.95 10.85
C THR A 77 -16.25 -5.74 12.24
N PRO A 78 -16.49 -6.63 13.20
CA PRO A 78 -15.90 -6.57 14.53
C PRO A 78 -14.37 -6.55 14.49
N VAL A 79 -13.76 -5.76 15.39
CA VAL A 79 -12.30 -5.69 15.58
C VAL A 79 -11.84 -6.66 16.67
N LEU A 80 -12.65 -6.95 17.68
CA LEU A 80 -12.37 -7.98 18.69
C LEU A 80 -12.93 -9.31 18.20
N VAL A 81 -12.06 -10.18 17.70
CA VAL A 81 -12.42 -11.46 17.08
C VAL A 81 -11.73 -12.63 17.77
N ASN A 82 -12.08 -13.83 17.39
CA ASN A 82 -11.30 -15.01 17.74
C ASN A 82 -10.04 -15.07 16.87
N SER A 83 -8.93 -15.58 17.42
CA SER A 83 -7.71 -15.83 16.66
C SER A 83 -8.00 -16.74 15.46
N THR A 84 -7.51 -16.33 14.30
CA THR A 84 -7.60 -17.09 13.05
C THR A 84 -6.21 -17.23 12.44
N PRO A 85 -5.81 -18.41 11.96
CA PRO A 85 -4.48 -18.63 11.40
C PRO A 85 -4.41 -18.07 9.96
N GLU A 86 -4.09 -16.78 9.83
CA GLU A 86 -4.01 -16.08 8.52
C GLU A 86 -2.57 -15.84 8.03
N GLY A 87 -1.57 -16.50 8.65
CA GLY A 87 -0.18 -16.47 8.20
C GLY A 87 0.75 -15.55 8.99
N ALA A 88 0.25 -14.55 9.70
CA ALA A 88 1.01 -13.74 10.66
C ALA A 88 0.68 -14.14 12.10
N ARG A 89 1.41 -13.60 13.08
CA ARG A 89 1.01 -13.69 14.48
C ARG A 89 -0.06 -12.64 14.80
N ASP A 90 -0.98 -13.02 15.70
CA ASP A 90 -2.04 -12.13 16.14
C ASP A 90 -1.58 -11.25 17.30
N PHE A 91 -2.00 -9.99 17.30
CA PHE A 91 -2.07 -9.21 18.53
C PHE A 91 -3.26 -9.67 19.35
N VAL A 92 -3.05 -9.95 20.64
CA VAL A 92 -4.09 -10.45 21.53
C VAL A 92 -4.45 -9.44 22.61
N VAL A 93 -5.73 -9.39 22.94
CA VAL A 93 -6.29 -8.53 23.99
C VAL A 93 -6.88 -9.41 25.08
N PRO A 94 -6.38 -9.35 26.33
CA PRO A 94 -6.92 -10.17 27.41
C PRO A 94 -8.38 -9.82 27.73
N SER A 95 -9.21 -10.85 27.91
CA SER A 95 -10.59 -10.67 28.32
C SER A 95 -10.68 -10.47 29.85
N ARG A 96 -11.18 -9.32 30.26
CA ARG A 96 -11.43 -9.05 31.69
C ARG A 96 -12.56 -9.92 32.26
N MET A 97 -13.55 -10.22 31.43
CA MET A 97 -14.76 -10.98 31.88
C MET A 97 -14.50 -12.46 31.92
N ASN A 98 -13.55 -12.98 31.16
CA ASN A 98 -13.25 -14.41 31.07
C ASN A 98 -11.75 -14.62 31.34
N PRO A 99 -11.33 -14.84 32.60
CA PRO A 99 -9.92 -15.03 32.93
C PRO A 99 -9.29 -16.16 32.15
N GLY A 100 -8.08 -15.91 31.59
CA GLY A 100 -7.35 -16.86 30.76
C GLY A 100 -7.80 -16.92 29.30
N GLN A 101 -8.79 -16.13 28.90
CA GLN A 101 -9.21 -16.01 27.50
C GLN A 101 -8.77 -14.66 26.89
N PHE A 102 -8.62 -14.65 25.56
CA PHE A 102 -8.16 -13.50 24.81
C PHE A 102 -9.01 -13.28 23.57
N TYR A 103 -9.20 -12.03 23.21
CA TYR A 103 -9.58 -11.62 21.87
C TYR A 103 -8.32 -11.49 21.02
N ALA A 104 -8.44 -11.64 19.71
CA ALA A 104 -7.43 -11.26 18.74
C ALA A 104 -7.84 -9.99 18.00
N LEU A 105 -6.84 -9.21 17.53
CA LEU A 105 -7.07 -8.16 16.56
C LEU A 105 -6.95 -8.75 15.13
N PRO A 106 -7.85 -8.39 14.19
CA PRO A 106 -7.92 -9.08 12.90
C PRO A 106 -6.72 -8.75 12.03
N GLN A 107 -6.12 -9.77 11.43
CA GLN A 107 -5.11 -9.62 10.38
C GLN A 107 -5.72 -9.13 9.06
N SER A 108 -6.95 -9.55 8.81
CA SER A 108 -7.89 -9.08 7.81
C SER A 108 -9.31 -9.51 8.22
N PRO A 109 -10.39 -8.98 7.65
CA PRO A 109 -11.74 -9.43 7.93
C PRO A 109 -12.14 -10.71 7.15
N GLN A 110 -11.17 -11.59 6.83
CA GLN A 110 -11.33 -12.70 5.88
C GLN A 110 -12.53 -13.62 6.20
N THR A 111 -12.61 -14.14 7.42
CA THR A 111 -13.71 -15.02 7.80
C THR A 111 -15.06 -14.29 7.78
N LEU A 112 -15.08 -13.05 8.24
CA LEU A 112 -16.30 -12.26 8.34
C LEU A 112 -16.85 -11.87 6.97
N LYS A 113 -16.00 -11.46 6.04
CA LYS A 113 -16.44 -11.14 4.68
C LYS A 113 -16.96 -12.37 3.92
N GLN A 114 -16.37 -13.55 4.14
CA GLN A 114 -16.92 -14.80 3.60
C GLN A 114 -18.32 -15.11 4.17
N LEU A 115 -18.54 -14.89 5.45
CA LEU A 115 -19.87 -15.03 6.07
C LEU A 115 -20.87 -14.01 5.50
N LEU A 116 -20.43 -12.80 5.15
CA LEU A 116 -21.28 -11.82 4.46
C LEU A 116 -21.68 -12.30 3.05
N MET A 117 -20.78 -12.96 2.31
CA MET A 117 -21.14 -13.59 1.03
C MET A 117 -22.20 -14.67 1.22
N VAL A 118 -22.05 -15.55 2.23
CA VAL A 118 -23.06 -16.56 2.57
C VAL A 118 -24.39 -15.91 2.97
N ALA A 119 -24.36 -14.75 3.60
CA ALA A 119 -25.55 -13.97 3.97
C ALA A 119 -26.20 -13.23 2.79
N GLY A 120 -25.67 -13.36 1.57
CA GLY A 120 -26.22 -12.73 0.37
C GLY A 120 -25.77 -11.28 0.14
N MET A 121 -24.68 -10.85 0.77
CA MET A 121 -24.08 -9.54 0.54
C MET A 121 -23.06 -9.64 -0.61
N ASP A 122 -23.54 -9.85 -1.84
CA ASP A 122 -22.76 -10.27 -3.01
C ASP A 122 -21.62 -9.32 -3.41
N ARG A 123 -21.64 -8.08 -2.94
CA ARG A 123 -20.58 -7.10 -3.14
C ARG A 123 -20.36 -6.32 -1.86
N TYR A 124 -19.30 -6.66 -1.17
CA TYR A 124 -18.88 -6.06 0.09
C TYR A 124 -17.59 -5.29 -0.08
N PHE A 125 -17.44 -4.18 0.64
CA PHE A 125 -16.14 -3.58 0.91
C PHE A 125 -16.08 -2.98 2.31
N GLN A 126 -14.84 -2.73 2.75
CA GLN A 126 -14.56 -1.99 3.98
C GLN A 126 -13.19 -1.31 3.88
N ILE A 127 -13.08 -0.08 4.38
CA ILE A 127 -11.78 0.55 4.64
C ILE A 127 -11.42 0.23 6.09
N VAL A 128 -10.67 -0.84 6.29
CA VAL A 128 -10.51 -1.52 7.58
C VAL A 128 -9.09 -1.43 8.12
N LYS A 129 -8.96 -1.31 9.44
CA LYS A 129 -7.70 -1.49 10.16
C LYS A 129 -7.37 -2.97 10.29
N CYS A 130 -6.13 -3.31 9.91
CA CYS A 130 -5.58 -4.66 10.01
C CYS A 130 -4.33 -4.63 10.88
N PHE A 131 -4.09 -5.75 11.57
CA PHE A 131 -3.04 -5.87 12.57
C PHE A 131 -2.24 -7.15 12.33
N ARG A 132 -0.91 -7.05 12.23
CA ARG A 132 -0.02 -8.20 12.04
C ARG A 132 1.21 -8.02 12.89
N ASP A 133 1.46 -8.96 13.79
CA ASP A 133 2.67 -8.99 14.62
C ASP A 133 3.81 -9.67 13.84
N GLU A 134 4.38 -8.90 12.93
CA GLU A 134 5.48 -9.30 12.05
C GLU A 134 6.66 -8.33 12.16
N ASP A 135 7.82 -8.74 11.66
CA ASP A 135 9.00 -7.88 11.60
C ASP A 135 8.73 -6.64 10.73
N LEU A 136 9.12 -5.49 11.26
CA LEU A 136 8.98 -4.21 10.57
C LEU A 136 9.90 -4.15 9.35
N ARG A 137 9.39 -3.57 8.27
CA ARG A 137 10.15 -3.22 7.07
C ARG A 137 9.82 -1.78 6.67
N ALA A 138 10.56 -1.24 5.71
CA ALA A 138 10.35 0.13 5.24
C ALA A 138 8.91 0.42 4.82
N ASP A 139 8.22 -0.58 4.25
CA ASP A 139 6.84 -0.52 3.73
C ASP A 139 5.81 -1.30 4.58
N ARG A 140 6.23 -1.90 5.72
CA ARG A 140 5.35 -2.72 6.55
C ARG A 140 5.27 -2.19 7.97
N GLN A 141 4.03 -1.98 8.43
CA GLN A 141 3.71 -1.58 9.78
C GLN A 141 2.82 -2.63 10.44
N PRO A 142 2.89 -2.79 11.78
CA PRO A 142 2.07 -3.76 12.51
C PRO A 142 0.58 -3.42 12.47
N GLU A 143 0.26 -2.15 12.30
CA GLU A 143 -1.09 -1.64 12.08
C GLU A 143 -1.14 -0.90 10.73
N PHE A 144 -2.05 -1.28 9.86
CA PHE A 144 -2.21 -0.66 8.54
C PHE A 144 -3.67 -0.65 8.11
N THR A 145 -3.97 0.03 7.03
CA THR A 145 -5.34 0.12 6.50
C THR A 145 -5.42 -0.62 5.17
N GLN A 146 -6.44 -1.47 5.01
CA GLN A 146 -6.78 -2.10 3.74
C GLN A 146 -8.06 -1.48 3.17
N ILE A 147 -8.15 -1.43 1.84
CA ILE A 147 -9.40 -1.41 1.11
C ILE A 147 -9.71 -2.89 0.85
N ASP A 148 -10.56 -3.45 1.66
CA ASP A 148 -10.93 -4.86 1.58
C ASP A 148 -12.24 -5.01 0.83
N CYS A 149 -12.26 -5.91 -0.16
CA CYS A 149 -13.43 -6.15 -1.00
C CYS A 149 -13.67 -7.66 -1.13
N GLU A 150 -14.93 -8.04 -1.29
CA GLU A 150 -15.33 -9.41 -1.63
C GLU A 150 -16.50 -9.37 -2.60
N MET A 151 -16.51 -10.30 -3.56
CA MET A 151 -17.57 -10.43 -4.57
C MET A 151 -17.97 -11.89 -4.75
N SER A 152 -19.27 -12.15 -4.86
CA SER A 152 -19.85 -13.45 -5.22
C SER A 152 -20.11 -13.53 -6.73
N PHE A 153 -20.16 -14.75 -7.27
CA PHE A 153 -20.57 -15.06 -8.65
C PHE A 153 -19.74 -14.32 -9.73
N VAL A 154 -18.44 -14.22 -9.53
CA VAL A 154 -17.52 -13.51 -10.43
C VAL A 154 -16.35 -14.39 -10.86
N GLU A 155 -15.82 -14.09 -12.03
CA GLU A 155 -14.59 -14.66 -12.56
C GLU A 155 -13.40 -13.73 -12.28
N GLN A 156 -12.19 -14.21 -12.53
CA GLN A 156 -10.96 -13.45 -12.29
C GLN A 156 -10.96 -12.08 -12.98
N GLU A 157 -11.44 -12.02 -14.24
CA GLU A 157 -11.44 -10.76 -14.99
C GLU A 157 -12.40 -9.73 -14.41
N ASP A 158 -13.51 -10.13 -13.82
CA ASP A 158 -14.44 -9.22 -13.15
C ASP A 158 -13.77 -8.50 -11.98
N VAL A 159 -12.99 -9.24 -11.18
CA VAL A 159 -12.19 -8.67 -10.09
C VAL A 159 -11.15 -7.68 -10.61
N LEU A 160 -10.41 -8.08 -11.65
CA LEU A 160 -9.38 -7.24 -12.27
C LEU A 160 -9.98 -5.94 -12.82
N GLN A 161 -11.13 -6.01 -13.47
CA GLN A 161 -11.81 -4.83 -14.02
C GLN A 161 -12.26 -3.83 -12.94
N VAL A 162 -12.80 -4.32 -11.82
CA VAL A 162 -13.19 -3.45 -10.70
C VAL A 162 -11.98 -2.70 -10.14
N PHE A 163 -10.87 -3.40 -9.87
CA PHE A 163 -9.68 -2.78 -9.28
C PHE A 163 -8.90 -1.91 -10.28
N GLU A 164 -8.86 -2.29 -11.56
CA GLU A 164 -8.33 -1.42 -12.61
C GLU A 164 -9.15 -0.15 -12.73
N GLY A 165 -10.47 -0.27 -12.79
CA GLY A 165 -11.38 0.86 -12.86
C GLY A 165 -11.24 1.79 -11.66
N MET A 166 -11.13 1.23 -10.44
CA MET A 166 -10.88 2.00 -9.22
C MET A 166 -9.54 2.75 -9.28
N SER A 167 -8.48 2.09 -9.72
CA SER A 167 -7.16 2.70 -9.83
C SER A 167 -7.18 3.86 -10.82
N ARG A 168 -7.76 3.67 -12.00
CA ARG A 168 -7.90 4.71 -13.03
C ARG A 168 -8.75 5.89 -12.53
N HIS A 169 -9.86 5.61 -11.86
CA HIS A 169 -10.72 6.64 -11.24
C HIS A 169 -9.93 7.47 -10.22
N LEU A 170 -9.20 6.83 -9.32
CA LEU A 170 -8.43 7.51 -8.28
C LEU A 170 -7.32 8.41 -8.87
N PHE A 171 -6.58 7.93 -9.87
CA PHE A 171 -5.56 8.76 -10.53
C PHE A 171 -6.17 9.96 -11.23
N LYS A 172 -7.31 9.78 -11.89
CA LYS A 172 -8.01 10.88 -12.56
C LYS A 172 -8.52 11.92 -11.57
N GLU A 173 -9.27 11.49 -10.55
CA GLU A 173 -9.92 12.41 -9.61
C GLU A 173 -8.93 13.13 -8.67
N LEU A 174 -7.86 12.43 -8.26
CA LEU A 174 -6.92 12.97 -7.27
C LEU A 174 -5.71 13.67 -7.88
N LYS A 175 -5.31 13.29 -9.10
CA LYS A 175 -4.10 13.80 -9.75
C LYS A 175 -4.36 14.42 -11.12
N GLY A 176 -5.55 14.29 -11.68
CA GLY A 176 -5.87 14.73 -13.04
C GLY A 176 -5.13 13.92 -14.11
N ILE A 177 -4.71 12.70 -13.80
CA ILE A 177 -3.95 11.84 -14.71
C ILE A 177 -4.87 10.74 -15.22
N ASP A 178 -5.04 10.68 -16.54
CA ASP A 178 -5.69 9.54 -17.20
C ASP A 178 -4.64 8.46 -17.47
N ILE A 179 -4.70 7.36 -16.70
CA ILE A 179 -3.85 6.20 -16.94
C ILE A 179 -4.51 5.27 -17.98
N PRO A 180 -3.72 4.65 -18.89
CA PRO A 180 -4.26 3.70 -19.87
C PRO A 180 -4.78 2.44 -19.20
N ALA A 181 -5.40 1.56 -19.99
CA ALA A 181 -5.73 0.21 -19.53
C ALA A 181 -4.47 -0.53 -19.07
N LEU A 182 -4.58 -1.22 -17.94
CA LEU A 182 -3.45 -1.93 -17.37
C LEU A 182 -3.20 -3.23 -18.14
N PRO A 183 -1.97 -3.53 -18.54
CA PRO A 183 -1.66 -4.76 -19.25
C PRO A 183 -1.89 -5.98 -18.36
N ARG A 184 -2.30 -7.09 -18.95
CA ARG A 184 -2.37 -8.39 -18.29
C ARG A 184 -1.04 -9.11 -18.50
N MET A 185 -0.50 -9.67 -17.45
CA MET A 185 0.73 -10.45 -17.49
C MET A 185 0.53 -11.73 -16.65
N THR A 186 0.98 -12.86 -17.19
CA THR A 186 0.96 -14.11 -16.42
C THR A 186 2.07 -14.10 -15.36
N TRP A 187 1.90 -14.87 -14.29
CA TRP A 187 2.96 -15.03 -13.28
C TRP A 187 4.24 -15.59 -13.92
N ALA A 188 4.09 -16.56 -14.85
CA ALA A 188 5.22 -17.16 -15.56
C ALA A 188 6.01 -16.11 -16.37
N ASP A 189 5.32 -15.20 -17.07
CA ASP A 189 5.97 -14.13 -17.83
C ASP A 189 6.61 -13.10 -16.89
N ALA A 190 5.97 -12.75 -15.79
CA ALA A 190 6.53 -11.86 -14.79
C ALA A 190 7.84 -12.42 -14.20
N MET A 191 7.86 -13.68 -13.82
CA MET A 191 9.06 -14.36 -13.32
C MET A 191 10.12 -14.50 -14.41
N LYS A 192 9.74 -14.88 -15.63
CA LYS A 192 10.67 -15.08 -16.74
C LYS A 192 11.36 -13.78 -17.16
N PHE A 193 10.61 -12.69 -17.30
CA PHE A 193 11.14 -11.46 -17.87
C PHE A 193 11.64 -10.46 -16.82
N TYR A 194 11.19 -10.56 -15.57
CA TYR A 194 11.51 -9.57 -14.52
C TYR A 194 12.01 -10.18 -13.21
N GLY A 195 11.90 -11.50 -13.03
CA GLY A 195 12.31 -12.19 -11.79
C GLY A 195 11.50 -11.78 -10.56
N SER A 196 10.32 -11.21 -10.75
CA SER A 196 9.47 -10.68 -9.69
C SER A 196 7.99 -10.86 -10.02
N ASP A 197 7.18 -11.15 -9.02
CA ASP A 197 5.72 -11.15 -9.10
C ASP A 197 5.10 -9.73 -9.16
N LYS A 198 5.95 -8.70 -8.99
CA LYS A 198 5.58 -7.28 -9.06
C LYS A 198 6.52 -6.54 -10.03
N PRO A 199 6.47 -6.85 -11.32
CA PRO A 199 7.39 -6.28 -12.30
C PRO A 199 7.17 -4.77 -12.46
N ASP A 200 8.27 -4.01 -12.53
CA ASP A 200 8.22 -2.62 -12.94
C ASP A 200 8.31 -2.55 -14.47
N THR A 201 7.17 -2.37 -15.11
CA THR A 201 7.05 -2.31 -16.58
C THR A 201 7.30 -0.93 -17.17
N ARG A 202 7.69 0.07 -16.36
CA ARG A 202 8.04 1.42 -16.84
C ARG A 202 9.37 1.45 -17.58
N PHE A 203 10.22 0.46 -17.31
CA PHE A 203 11.53 0.30 -17.90
C PHE A 203 11.55 -0.97 -18.75
N ASP A 204 12.12 -0.88 -19.95
CA ASP A 204 12.28 -2.04 -20.84
C ASP A 204 13.58 -2.80 -20.50
N MET A 205 13.65 -3.29 -19.26
CA MET A 205 14.77 -4.08 -18.73
C MET A 205 14.31 -5.50 -18.46
N LYS A 206 14.06 -6.26 -19.53
CA LYS A 206 13.69 -7.67 -19.42
C LYS A 206 14.91 -8.55 -19.31
N PHE A 207 14.81 -9.62 -18.54
CA PHE A 207 15.83 -10.67 -18.51
C PHE A 207 15.91 -11.35 -19.86
N VAL A 208 17.13 -11.60 -20.30
CA VAL A 208 17.45 -12.36 -21.50
C VAL A 208 17.96 -13.73 -21.08
N GLU A 209 17.38 -14.79 -21.64
CA GLU A 209 17.80 -16.15 -21.33
C GLU A 209 19.10 -16.50 -22.06
N LEU A 210 20.20 -16.54 -21.32
CA LEU A 210 21.53 -16.76 -21.88
C LEU A 210 21.79 -18.22 -22.27
N LYS A 211 21.10 -19.21 -21.66
CA LYS A 211 21.22 -20.63 -22.05
C LYS A 211 20.95 -20.91 -23.51
N ASN A 212 20.05 -20.15 -24.12
CA ASN A 212 19.70 -20.31 -25.53
C ASN A 212 20.80 -19.80 -26.48
N LEU A 213 21.68 -18.91 -26.01
CA LEU A 213 22.81 -18.42 -26.83
C LEU A 213 23.81 -19.53 -27.17
N GLN A 214 23.90 -20.62 -26.36
CA GLN A 214 24.72 -21.79 -26.67
C GLN A 214 24.19 -22.61 -27.87
N GLN A 215 22.87 -22.52 -28.12
CA GLN A 215 22.22 -23.27 -29.19
C GLN A 215 22.20 -22.51 -30.53
N ASP A 216 22.29 -21.18 -30.50
CA ASP A 216 22.10 -20.31 -31.66
C ASP A 216 23.40 -19.84 -32.34
N ASN A 217 24.51 -20.59 -32.25
CA ASN A 217 25.81 -20.26 -32.87
C ASN A 217 26.36 -18.89 -32.45
N ALA A 218 26.11 -18.40 -31.26
CA ALA A 218 26.86 -17.28 -30.70
C ALA A 218 28.36 -17.64 -30.66
N SER A 219 29.26 -16.66 -30.93
CA SER A 219 30.66 -16.93 -30.96
C SER A 219 31.17 -17.61 -29.71
N THR A 220 31.98 -18.64 -29.84
CA THR A 220 32.51 -19.45 -28.72
C THR A 220 33.11 -18.58 -27.61
N GLU A 221 33.77 -17.46 -27.96
CA GLU A 221 34.37 -16.49 -27.04
C GLU A 221 33.32 -15.82 -26.11
N ILE A 222 32.13 -15.48 -26.62
CA ILE A 222 31.06 -14.89 -25.80
C ILE A 222 30.49 -15.93 -24.83
N VAL A 223 30.30 -17.15 -25.32
CA VAL A 223 29.79 -18.26 -24.51
C VAL A 223 30.77 -18.61 -23.39
N GLU A 224 32.07 -18.73 -23.68
CA GLU A 224 33.12 -19.02 -22.69
C GLU A 224 33.30 -17.89 -21.66
N SER A 225 33.09 -16.62 -22.06
CA SER A 225 33.17 -15.50 -21.12
C SER A 225 31.97 -15.42 -20.14
N ILE A 226 30.80 -15.85 -20.59
CA ILE A 226 29.56 -15.85 -19.77
C ILE A 226 29.43 -17.11 -18.93
N PHE A 227 29.87 -18.26 -19.47
CA PHE A 227 29.79 -19.57 -18.84
C PHE A 227 31.17 -20.19 -18.68
N PRO A 228 32.05 -19.68 -17.80
CA PRO A 228 33.36 -20.32 -17.57
C PRO A 228 33.18 -21.74 -17.07
N GLU A 229 33.99 -22.67 -17.59
CA GLU A 229 34.00 -24.07 -17.16
C GLU A 229 34.13 -24.19 -15.64
N GLY A 230 33.25 -24.98 -15.02
CA GLY A 230 33.29 -25.27 -13.59
C GLY A 230 32.49 -24.32 -12.70
N PHE A 231 31.67 -23.43 -13.24
CA PHE A 231 30.74 -22.62 -12.46
C PHE A 231 29.43 -23.36 -12.26
N GLY A 232 29.44 -24.36 -11.39
CA GLY A 232 28.31 -25.30 -11.16
C GLY A 232 26.98 -24.65 -10.76
N VAL A 233 26.98 -23.35 -10.41
CA VAL A 233 25.75 -22.58 -10.18
C VAL A 233 24.94 -22.44 -11.47
N PHE A 234 25.60 -22.33 -12.63
CA PHE A 234 24.89 -22.20 -13.92
C PHE A 234 24.39 -23.54 -14.46
N ASP A 235 25.05 -24.66 -14.07
CA ASP A 235 24.67 -26.00 -14.54
C ASP A 235 23.32 -26.45 -13.94
N SER A 236 23.02 -26.01 -12.74
CA SER A 236 21.78 -26.34 -12.01
C SER A 236 20.68 -25.27 -12.15
N ALA A 237 20.98 -24.07 -12.66
CA ALA A 237 20.03 -23.02 -12.80
C ALA A 237 19.02 -23.30 -13.92
N GLN A 238 17.75 -23.14 -13.62
CA GLN A 238 16.67 -23.26 -14.60
C GLN A 238 16.67 -22.09 -15.60
N TYR A 239 17.04 -20.88 -15.09
CA TYR A 239 17.20 -19.65 -15.87
C TYR A 239 18.51 -18.98 -15.51
N ILE A 240 19.20 -18.45 -16.52
CA ILE A 240 20.39 -17.63 -16.39
C ILE A 240 20.15 -16.38 -17.24
N GLY A 241 20.13 -15.23 -16.60
CA GLY A 241 19.90 -13.96 -17.26
C GLY A 241 20.40 -12.77 -16.44
#